data_a6bf14bd0e5d8c8a0c7cb49d99235b71
#
_entry.id   a6bf14bd0e5d8c8a0c7cb49d99235b71
#
_cell.length_a   1.000
_cell.length_b   1.000
_cell.length_c   1.000
_cell.angle_alpha   90.00
_cell.angle_beta   90.00
_cell.angle_gamma   90.00
#
_symmetry.space_group_name_H-M   'P 1'
#
loop_
_entity.id
_entity.type
_entity.pdbx_description
1 polymer ?
#
loop_
_entity_poly.entity_id
_entity_poly.type
_entity_poly.pdbx_seq_one_letter_code
_entity_poly.pdbx_strand_id
1 'polypeptide(L)'
;YKIVNNITPLEFYEKYSDFNADDMVTLIHYPGKAVNKLYHVQYSNNMVGGQKNDYINVSIDLMKILCKLSIDEDNAVWFGSDVGKYMSKNLGILDRKAFNYKDTIGFDYDMSGEDMLKYQVSAVSHAMILKGYTMNKMQMKGKSIELDIKKWLVENSWGDMTGKHGNFTMSDDWFSEFVYEIMIDKKYLS
;
A
#
# COMPACT_ATOMS: atom_id res chain seq x y z
N TYR A 1 0.77 32.23 -1.90
CA TYR A 1 1.56 31.46 -2.89
C TYR A 1 2.92 32.13 -3.07
N LYS A 2 3.98 31.29 -3.12
CA LYS A 2 5.33 31.73 -3.51
C LYS A 2 5.64 31.12 -4.87
N ILE A 3 5.88 31.95 -5.85
CA ILE A 3 6.28 31.52 -7.19
C ILE A 3 7.81 31.58 -7.26
N VAL A 4 8.42 30.51 -7.70
CA VAL A 4 9.87 30.43 -7.96
C VAL A 4 10.03 30.22 -9.45
N ASN A 5 10.68 31.21 -10.13
CA ASN A 5 10.92 31.18 -11.56
C ASN A 5 12.37 30.78 -11.86
N ASN A 6 12.62 30.28 -13.06
CA ASN A 6 13.97 29.96 -13.57
C ASN A 6 14.74 28.99 -12.70
N ILE A 7 14.05 27.91 -12.24
CA ILE A 7 14.61 26.81 -11.46
C ILE A 7 14.26 25.47 -12.14
N THR A 8 15.23 24.57 -12.23
CA THR A 8 14.99 23.22 -12.74
C THR A 8 14.29 22.37 -11.67
N PRO A 9 13.63 21.25 -12.04
CA PRO A 9 13.05 20.31 -11.07
C PRO A 9 14.07 19.79 -10.05
N LEU A 10 15.29 19.49 -10.46
CA LEU A 10 16.36 19.02 -9.58
C LEU A 10 16.77 20.08 -8.56
N GLU A 11 17.05 21.31 -9.02
CA GLU A 11 17.36 22.42 -8.12
C GLU A 11 16.22 22.74 -7.16
N PHE A 12 14.96 22.58 -7.60
CA PHE A 12 13.79 22.74 -6.73
C PHE A 12 13.76 21.65 -5.64
N TYR A 13 13.98 20.40 -6.03
CA TYR A 13 14.05 19.25 -5.12
C TYR A 13 15.16 19.47 -4.07
N GLU A 14 16.38 19.75 -4.50
CA GLU A 14 17.53 19.96 -3.62
C GLU A 14 17.36 21.14 -2.65
N LYS A 15 16.64 22.19 -3.07
CA LYS A 15 16.48 23.41 -2.28
C LYS A 15 15.27 23.43 -1.36
N TYR A 16 14.20 22.73 -1.72
CA TYR A 16 12.89 22.87 -1.06
C TYR A 16 12.30 21.54 -0.56
N SER A 17 12.94 20.41 -0.81
CA SER A 17 12.49 19.10 -0.34
C SER A 17 13.41 18.58 0.75
N ASP A 18 12.84 18.19 1.89
CA ASP A 18 13.56 17.45 2.93
C ASP A 18 13.47 15.93 2.69
N PHE A 19 12.76 15.50 1.63
CA PHE A 19 12.62 14.11 1.27
C PHE A 19 13.85 13.61 0.52
N ASN A 20 14.41 12.48 0.97
CA ASN A 20 15.51 11.79 0.27
C ASN A 20 15.00 10.44 -0.26
N ALA A 21 14.91 10.30 -1.56
CA ALA A 21 14.46 9.07 -2.21
C ALA A 21 15.37 7.86 -1.92
N ASP A 22 16.66 8.09 -1.68
CA ASP A 22 17.63 7.04 -1.37
C ASP A 22 17.41 6.41 0.02
N ASP A 23 16.68 7.08 0.91
CA ASP A 23 16.33 6.55 2.22
C ASP A 23 15.10 5.61 2.16
N MET A 24 14.43 5.55 1.03
CA MET A 24 13.23 4.74 0.87
C MET A 24 13.53 3.32 0.41
N VAL A 25 12.65 2.39 0.79
CA VAL A 25 12.67 0.99 0.35
C VAL A 25 11.26 0.53 0.00
N THR A 26 11.16 -0.27 -1.05
CA THR A 26 9.90 -0.90 -1.44
C THR A 26 9.82 -2.31 -0.87
N LEU A 27 8.77 -2.55 -0.09
CA LEU A 27 8.42 -3.87 0.43
C LEU A 27 7.20 -4.39 -0.32
N ILE A 28 7.20 -5.68 -0.58
CA ILE A 28 6.05 -6.35 -1.21
C ILE A 28 5.49 -7.42 -0.30
N HIS A 29 4.19 -7.68 -0.46
CA HIS A 29 3.56 -8.89 0.04
C HIS A 29 3.14 -9.75 -1.15
N TYR A 30 3.91 -10.79 -1.42
CA TYR A 30 3.59 -11.77 -2.47
C TYR A 30 3.41 -13.14 -1.81
N PRO A 31 2.16 -13.56 -1.52
CA PRO A 31 1.88 -14.89 -0.98
C PRO A 31 2.44 -15.98 -1.91
N GLY A 32 2.89 -17.10 -1.33
CA GLY A 32 3.53 -18.17 -2.09
C GLY A 32 5.02 -17.96 -2.41
N LYS A 33 5.59 -16.79 -2.08
CA LYS A 33 7.03 -16.53 -2.16
C LYS A 33 7.64 -16.44 -0.76
N ALA A 34 8.90 -16.85 -0.62
CA ALA A 34 9.59 -16.80 0.66
C ALA A 34 9.70 -15.37 1.20
N VAL A 35 9.28 -15.15 2.45
CA VAL A 35 9.43 -13.86 3.13
C VAL A 35 10.89 -13.58 3.52
N ASN A 36 11.21 -12.31 3.76
CA ASN A 36 12.57 -11.83 4.09
C ASN A 36 13.59 -12.17 3.01
N LYS A 37 13.16 -12.15 1.76
CA LYS A 37 14.01 -12.36 0.59
C LYS A 37 13.87 -11.19 -0.38
N LEU A 38 15.00 -10.89 -1.03
CA LEU A 38 15.05 -9.91 -2.11
C LEU A 38 14.57 -10.56 -3.41
N TYR A 39 13.69 -9.88 -4.10
CA TYR A 39 13.18 -10.27 -5.41
C TYR A 39 13.43 -9.16 -6.41
N HIS A 40 13.65 -9.56 -7.64
CA HIS A 40 13.82 -8.67 -8.77
C HIS A 40 12.84 -9.03 -9.87
N VAL A 41 12.15 -8.03 -10.43
CA VAL A 41 11.26 -8.24 -11.59
C VAL A 41 12.10 -8.23 -12.85
N GLN A 42 12.14 -9.38 -13.55
CA GLN A 42 12.85 -9.49 -14.82
C GLN A 42 12.26 -8.53 -15.86
N TYR A 43 13.13 -7.96 -16.68
CA TYR A 43 12.75 -7.03 -17.75
C TYR A 43 12.02 -5.75 -17.31
N SER A 44 12.07 -5.42 -16.03
CA SER A 44 11.46 -4.18 -15.53
C SER A 44 12.35 -2.93 -15.72
N ASN A 45 13.63 -3.13 -16.07
CA ASN A 45 14.56 -2.03 -16.31
C ASN A 45 14.31 -1.44 -17.71
N ASN A 46 13.92 -0.19 -17.74
CA ASN A 46 13.67 0.56 -18.98
C ASN A 46 14.89 1.35 -19.48
N MET A 47 16.02 1.26 -18.76
CA MET A 47 17.25 2.00 -19.09
C MET A 47 18.48 1.12 -18.86
N VAL A 48 19.41 1.11 -19.82
CA VAL A 48 20.69 0.43 -19.69
C VAL A 48 21.53 1.11 -18.61
N GLY A 49 21.99 0.33 -17.62
CA GLY A 49 22.74 0.87 -16.46
C GLY A 49 21.88 1.57 -15.39
N GLY A 50 20.56 1.55 -15.54
CA GLY A 50 19.63 2.07 -14.51
C GLY A 50 19.58 1.21 -13.25
N GLN A 51 19.00 1.77 -12.20
CA GLN A 51 18.78 1.03 -10.94
C GLN A 51 17.86 -0.16 -11.17
N LYS A 52 18.15 -1.26 -10.47
CA LYS A 52 17.27 -2.42 -10.46
C LYS A 52 16.06 -2.15 -9.58
N ASN A 53 14.90 -2.65 -10.01
CA ASN A 53 13.70 -2.66 -9.18
C ASN A 53 13.77 -3.87 -8.23
N ASP A 54 14.35 -3.64 -7.06
CA ASP A 54 14.51 -4.66 -6.04
C ASP A 54 13.43 -4.49 -4.97
N TYR A 55 12.81 -5.60 -4.56
CA TYR A 55 11.72 -5.67 -3.61
C TYR A 55 12.02 -6.67 -2.51
N ILE A 56 11.76 -6.32 -1.27
CA ILE A 56 11.84 -7.26 -0.16
C ILE A 56 10.45 -7.81 0.11
N ASN A 57 10.27 -9.14 -0.01
CA ASN A 57 9.00 -9.78 0.32
C ASN A 57 8.85 -9.93 1.83
N VAL A 58 7.75 -9.45 2.38
CA VAL A 58 7.45 -9.48 3.81
C VAL A 58 6.09 -10.10 4.09
N SER A 59 5.85 -10.50 5.35
CA SER A 59 4.49 -10.90 5.75
C SER A 59 3.55 -9.70 5.77
N ILE A 60 2.27 -9.96 5.58
CA ILE A 60 1.25 -8.90 5.64
C ILE A 60 1.21 -8.23 7.02
N ASP A 61 1.43 -9.00 8.09
CA ASP A 61 1.45 -8.47 9.45
C ASP A 61 2.62 -7.50 9.65
N LEU A 62 3.82 -7.85 9.16
CA LEU A 62 4.96 -6.94 9.21
C LEU A 62 4.70 -5.69 8.37
N MET A 63 4.11 -5.83 7.19
CA MET A 63 3.75 -4.69 6.34
C MET A 63 2.82 -3.72 7.08
N LYS A 64 1.78 -4.22 7.77
CA LYS A 64 0.87 -3.40 8.59
C LYS A 64 1.57 -2.71 9.75
N ILE A 65 2.45 -3.42 10.45
CA ILE A 65 3.25 -2.86 11.55
C ILE A 65 4.08 -1.67 11.05
N LEU A 66 4.76 -1.84 9.93
CA LEU A 66 5.60 -0.81 9.34
C LEU A 66 4.80 0.40 8.84
N CYS A 67 3.64 0.18 8.23
CA CYS A 67 2.71 1.25 7.90
C CYS A 67 2.27 2.04 9.15
N LYS A 68 1.92 1.31 10.22
CA LYS A 68 1.54 1.94 11.49
C LYS A 68 2.67 2.79 12.07
N LEU A 69 3.89 2.26 12.13
CA LEU A 69 5.06 2.98 12.66
C LEU A 69 5.32 4.26 11.87
N SER A 70 5.26 4.21 10.55
CA SER A 70 5.42 5.39 9.70
C SER A 70 4.36 6.44 9.96
N ILE A 71 3.09 6.04 10.05
CA ILE A 71 1.97 6.94 10.30
C ILE A 71 2.04 7.55 11.71
N ASP A 72 2.48 6.80 12.72
CA ASP A 72 2.66 7.31 14.10
C ASP A 72 3.72 8.40 14.20
N GLU A 73 4.65 8.46 13.25
CA GLU A 73 5.66 9.51 13.10
C GLU A 73 5.25 10.59 12.09
N ASP A 74 3.96 10.71 11.80
CA ASP A 74 3.38 11.66 10.83
C ASP A 74 3.89 11.49 9.39
N ASN A 75 4.43 10.31 9.05
CA ASN A 75 4.87 9.99 7.70
C ASN A 75 3.81 9.15 6.98
N ALA A 76 3.22 9.72 5.94
CA ALA A 76 2.29 9.00 5.08
C ALA A 76 3.01 7.90 4.28
N VAL A 77 2.30 6.80 3.98
CA VAL A 77 2.86 5.63 3.29
C VAL A 77 2.28 5.52 1.89
N TRP A 78 3.14 5.59 0.88
CA TRP A 78 2.75 5.20 -0.48
C TRP A 78 2.53 3.69 -0.55
N PHE A 79 1.45 3.27 -1.20
CA PHE A 79 1.16 1.85 -1.38
C PHE A 79 0.54 1.57 -2.74
N GLY A 80 0.85 0.38 -3.28
CA GLY A 80 0.28 -0.16 -4.50
C GLY A 80 -0.72 -1.28 -4.21
N SER A 81 -1.84 -1.28 -4.92
CA SER A 81 -2.94 -2.22 -4.69
C SER A 81 -3.72 -2.56 -5.96
N ASP A 82 -4.56 -3.59 -5.90
CA ASP A 82 -5.63 -3.83 -6.87
C ASP A 82 -6.89 -3.06 -6.48
N VAL A 83 -6.90 -1.75 -6.75
CA VAL A 83 -7.94 -0.84 -6.27
C VAL A 83 -9.34 -1.17 -6.79
N GLY A 84 -9.44 -1.83 -7.94
CA GLY A 84 -10.73 -2.16 -8.57
C GLY A 84 -11.54 -3.23 -7.83
N LYS A 85 -10.91 -3.98 -6.92
CA LYS A 85 -11.57 -5.07 -6.21
C LYS A 85 -12.38 -4.55 -5.03
N TYR A 86 -13.65 -4.94 -4.97
CA TYR A 86 -14.55 -4.62 -3.85
C TYR A 86 -14.53 -3.14 -3.44
N MET A 87 -14.53 -2.25 -4.44
CA MET A 87 -14.49 -0.81 -4.24
C MET A 87 -15.83 -0.15 -4.53
N SER A 88 -16.33 0.66 -3.60
CA SER A 88 -17.42 1.61 -3.84
C SER A 88 -16.82 3.02 -4.02
N LYS A 89 -16.65 3.43 -5.29
CA LYS A 89 -16.00 4.69 -5.64
C LYS A 89 -16.73 5.90 -5.08
N ASN A 90 -18.05 5.93 -5.20
CA ASN A 90 -18.86 7.07 -4.76
C ASN A 90 -18.89 7.23 -3.23
N LEU A 91 -18.88 6.11 -2.51
CA LEU A 91 -18.86 6.12 -1.03
C LEU A 91 -17.46 6.25 -0.46
N GLY A 92 -16.42 6.08 -1.27
CA GLY A 92 -15.03 6.08 -0.81
C GLY A 92 -14.75 4.89 0.11
N ILE A 93 -15.21 3.70 -0.26
CA ILE A 93 -15.07 2.49 0.55
C ILE A 93 -14.29 1.43 -0.24
N LEU A 94 -13.28 0.86 0.41
CA LEU A 94 -12.53 -0.31 0.00
C LEU A 94 -12.77 -1.39 1.07
N ASP A 95 -13.65 -2.35 0.78
CA ASP A 95 -14.05 -3.36 1.76
C ASP A 95 -14.50 -4.63 1.04
N ARG A 96 -13.98 -5.79 1.43
CA ARG A 96 -14.40 -7.10 0.89
C ARG A 96 -15.90 -7.36 1.04
N LYS A 97 -16.53 -6.71 2.01
CA LYS A 97 -17.97 -6.81 2.29
C LYS A 97 -18.81 -5.71 1.58
N ALA A 98 -18.17 -4.86 0.74
CA ALA A 98 -18.89 -3.81 0.01
C ALA A 98 -19.95 -4.39 -0.95
N PHE A 99 -19.76 -5.63 -1.42
CA PHE A 99 -20.68 -6.33 -2.30
C PHE A 99 -20.93 -7.74 -1.77
N ASN A 100 -22.21 -8.10 -1.61
CA ASN A 100 -22.61 -9.44 -1.17
C ASN A 100 -22.93 -10.32 -2.38
N TYR A 101 -21.90 -10.87 -3.00
CA TYR A 101 -22.04 -11.74 -4.16
C TYR A 101 -22.75 -13.04 -3.81
N LYS A 102 -22.50 -13.62 -2.63
CA LYS A 102 -23.11 -14.86 -2.21
C LYS A 102 -24.62 -14.81 -2.21
N ASP A 103 -25.20 -13.77 -1.60
CA ASP A 103 -26.65 -13.62 -1.52
C ASP A 103 -27.26 -13.18 -2.87
N THR A 104 -26.45 -12.53 -3.73
CA THR A 104 -26.94 -12.01 -5.02
C THR A 104 -26.92 -13.07 -6.12
N ILE A 105 -25.87 -13.88 -6.19
CA ILE A 105 -25.64 -14.83 -7.30
C ILE A 105 -25.47 -16.28 -6.83
N GLY A 106 -25.56 -16.55 -5.53
CA GLY A 106 -25.61 -17.90 -4.95
C GLY A 106 -24.27 -18.59 -4.73
N PHE A 107 -23.14 -17.94 -5.00
CA PHE A 107 -21.81 -18.47 -4.71
C PHE A 107 -20.79 -17.41 -4.33
N ASP A 108 -19.76 -17.79 -3.59
CA ASP A 108 -18.64 -16.95 -3.24
C ASP A 108 -17.50 -17.08 -4.27
N TYR A 109 -16.85 -15.95 -4.56
CA TYR A 109 -15.59 -15.92 -5.29
C TYR A 109 -14.42 -16.02 -4.31
N ASP A 110 -14.34 -17.15 -3.59
CA ASP A 110 -13.27 -17.35 -2.61
C ASP A 110 -12.05 -17.95 -3.31
N MET A 111 -11.12 -17.08 -3.68
CA MET A 111 -9.81 -17.43 -4.20
C MET A 111 -8.75 -16.92 -3.24
N SER A 112 -7.73 -17.73 -2.95
CA SER A 112 -6.61 -17.27 -2.11
C SER A 112 -5.84 -16.14 -2.79
N GLY A 113 -5.24 -15.23 -2.01
CA GLY A 113 -4.39 -14.17 -2.56
C GLY A 113 -3.24 -14.71 -3.43
N GLU A 114 -2.66 -15.87 -3.07
CA GLU A 114 -1.66 -16.57 -3.86
C GLU A 114 -2.21 -16.97 -5.23
N ASP A 115 -3.38 -17.60 -5.27
CA ASP A 115 -4.00 -18.03 -6.51
C ASP A 115 -4.44 -16.84 -7.36
N MET A 116 -4.97 -15.79 -6.76
CA MET A 116 -5.32 -14.57 -7.49
C MET A 116 -4.12 -13.97 -8.23
N LEU A 117 -2.97 -13.91 -7.59
CA LEU A 117 -1.74 -13.42 -8.23
C LEU A 117 -1.21 -14.41 -9.27
N LYS A 118 -1.20 -15.71 -8.94
CA LYS A 118 -0.71 -16.77 -9.82
C LYS A 118 -1.50 -16.88 -11.13
N TYR A 119 -2.81 -16.74 -11.05
CA TYR A 119 -3.71 -16.81 -12.20
C TYR A 119 -4.02 -15.44 -12.81
N GLN A 120 -3.34 -14.39 -12.35
CA GLN A 120 -3.50 -13.01 -12.83
C GLN A 120 -4.95 -12.48 -12.71
N VAL A 121 -5.68 -12.95 -11.71
CA VAL A 121 -7.01 -12.43 -11.36
C VAL A 121 -6.88 -11.10 -10.62
N SER A 122 -5.76 -10.88 -9.93
CA SER A 122 -5.41 -9.65 -9.26
C SER A 122 -3.97 -9.25 -9.58
N ALA A 123 -3.74 -7.95 -9.64
CA ALA A 123 -2.42 -7.36 -9.86
C ALA A 123 -2.39 -5.93 -9.32
N VAL A 124 -1.20 -5.38 -9.04
CA VAL A 124 -1.06 -3.96 -8.72
C VAL A 124 -1.55 -3.13 -9.89
N SER A 125 -2.58 -2.33 -9.67
CA SER A 125 -3.23 -1.53 -10.71
C SER A 125 -3.23 -0.03 -10.41
N HIS A 126 -3.05 0.35 -9.13
CA HIS A 126 -3.14 1.75 -8.71
C HIS A 126 -2.35 1.99 -7.42
N ALA A 127 -1.81 3.20 -7.32
CA ALA A 127 -1.10 3.68 -6.15
C ALA A 127 -1.89 4.77 -5.41
N MET A 128 -1.85 4.72 -4.09
CA MET A 128 -2.52 5.67 -3.19
C MET A 128 -1.63 5.94 -1.97
N ILE A 129 -2.13 6.77 -1.05
CA ILE A 129 -1.42 7.13 0.18
C ILE A 129 -2.23 6.69 1.40
N LEU A 130 -1.59 5.94 2.31
CA LEU A 130 -2.09 5.73 3.66
C LEU A 130 -1.69 6.91 4.54
N LYS A 131 -2.65 7.51 5.24
CA LYS A 131 -2.41 8.66 6.11
C LYS A 131 -2.99 8.54 7.50
N GLY A 132 -3.62 7.42 7.80
CA GLY A 132 -4.19 7.18 9.11
C GLY A 132 -4.76 5.78 9.28
N TYR A 133 -5.06 5.42 10.49
CA TYR A 133 -5.71 4.15 10.83
C TYR A 133 -6.57 4.28 12.08
N THR A 134 -7.46 3.30 12.30
CA THR A 134 -8.14 3.08 13.57
C THR A 134 -7.90 1.65 14.02
N MET A 135 -7.61 1.47 15.30
CA MET A 135 -7.38 0.16 15.90
C MET A 135 -8.07 0.02 17.25
N ASN A 136 -8.44 -1.19 17.64
CA ASN A 136 -8.94 -1.46 18.98
C ASN A 136 -7.80 -1.61 19.98
N LYS A 137 -6.82 -2.45 19.64
CA LYS A 137 -5.71 -2.78 20.53
C LYS A 137 -4.47 -3.24 19.77
N MET A 138 -3.36 -3.15 20.46
CA MET A 138 -2.10 -3.79 20.12
C MET A 138 -1.73 -4.75 21.26
N GLN A 139 -1.33 -5.97 20.95
CA GLN A 139 -0.92 -6.96 21.96
C GLN A 139 0.37 -7.65 21.56
N MET A 140 1.13 -8.03 22.58
CA MET A 140 2.27 -8.94 22.40
C MET A 140 1.75 -10.39 22.52
N LYS A 141 2.02 -11.21 21.51
CA LYS A 141 1.85 -12.67 21.53
C LYS A 141 3.22 -13.32 21.47
N GLY A 142 3.80 -13.63 22.62
CA GLY A 142 5.16 -14.11 22.69
C GLY A 142 6.16 -13.08 22.16
N LYS A 143 6.85 -13.38 21.06
CA LYS A 143 7.79 -12.45 20.38
C LYS A 143 7.15 -11.66 19.23
N SER A 144 5.86 -11.86 18.96
CA SER A 144 5.14 -11.21 17.86
C SER A 144 4.25 -10.10 18.36
N ILE A 145 4.08 -9.06 17.54
CA ILE A 145 3.10 -7.98 17.75
C ILE A 145 1.86 -8.34 16.93
N GLU A 146 0.70 -8.35 17.58
CA GLU A 146 -0.59 -8.48 16.91
C GLU A 146 -1.32 -7.14 16.96
N LEU A 147 -1.69 -6.63 15.78
CA LEU A 147 -2.43 -5.39 15.61
C LEU A 147 -3.90 -5.70 15.29
N ASP A 148 -4.83 -5.21 16.10
CA ASP A 148 -6.27 -5.27 15.81
C ASP A 148 -6.70 -3.97 15.12
N ILE A 149 -6.16 -3.72 13.92
CA ILE A 149 -6.54 -2.58 13.09
C ILE A 149 -7.92 -2.85 12.50
N LYS A 150 -8.76 -1.83 12.48
CA LYS A 150 -10.12 -1.90 11.92
C LYS A 150 -10.21 -1.29 10.53
N LYS A 151 -9.61 -0.14 10.37
CA LYS A 151 -9.73 0.66 9.15
C LYS A 151 -8.47 1.47 8.93
N TRP A 152 -8.21 1.75 7.67
CA TRP A 152 -7.19 2.65 7.19
C TRP A 152 -7.82 3.85 6.50
N LEU A 153 -7.23 5.02 6.69
CA LEU A 153 -7.58 6.23 5.95
C LEU A 153 -6.65 6.35 4.75
N VAL A 154 -7.24 6.41 3.57
CA VAL A 154 -6.54 6.48 2.29
C VAL A 154 -6.83 7.80 1.62
N GLU A 155 -5.82 8.43 1.05
CA GLU A 155 -5.95 9.55 0.12
C GLU A 155 -5.70 9.06 -1.30
N ASN A 156 -6.63 9.40 -2.20
CA ASN A 156 -6.60 9.01 -3.60
C ASN A 156 -6.44 10.24 -4.51
N SER A 157 -5.91 10.03 -5.71
CA SER A 157 -5.63 11.09 -6.68
C SER A 157 -6.77 11.35 -7.69
N TRP A 158 -7.98 10.85 -7.45
CA TRP A 158 -9.11 10.96 -8.38
C TRP A 158 -9.97 12.22 -8.21
N GLY A 159 -9.49 13.19 -7.47
CA GLY A 159 -10.13 14.48 -7.24
C GLY A 159 -11.16 14.46 -6.11
N ASP A 160 -11.56 15.66 -5.74
CA ASP A 160 -12.42 15.97 -4.58
C ASP A 160 -13.84 15.37 -4.65
N MET A 161 -14.32 15.15 -5.86
CA MET A 161 -15.67 14.59 -6.10
C MET A 161 -15.74 13.06 -5.91
N THR A 162 -14.63 12.42 -5.58
CA THR A 162 -14.53 10.96 -5.40
C THR A 162 -14.39 10.62 -3.94
N GLY A 163 -15.20 9.66 -3.44
CA GLY A 163 -15.20 9.33 -2.02
C GLY A 163 -15.59 10.52 -1.15
N LYS A 164 -14.95 10.67 0.00
CA LYS A 164 -15.15 11.81 0.89
C LYS A 164 -14.02 12.82 0.69
N HIS A 165 -14.20 13.78 -0.22
CA HIS A 165 -13.18 14.77 -0.56
C HIS A 165 -11.83 14.13 -0.94
N GLY A 166 -11.85 13.18 -1.88
CA GLY A 166 -10.68 12.46 -2.32
C GLY A 166 -10.19 11.35 -1.37
N ASN A 167 -10.84 11.18 -0.21
CA ASN A 167 -10.44 10.18 0.78
C ASN A 167 -11.33 8.94 0.74
N PHE A 168 -10.70 7.80 1.04
CA PHE A 168 -11.35 6.50 1.14
C PHE A 168 -11.12 5.88 2.52
N THR A 169 -12.08 5.08 2.95
CA THR A 169 -11.94 4.21 4.11
C THR A 169 -11.71 2.79 3.62
N MET A 170 -10.61 2.18 4.02
CA MET A 170 -10.23 0.82 3.66
C MET A 170 -10.33 -0.08 4.89
N SER A 171 -11.02 -1.23 4.78
CA SER A 171 -11.04 -2.23 5.85
C SER A 171 -9.69 -2.95 5.93
N ASP A 172 -9.36 -3.50 7.11
CA ASP A 172 -8.12 -4.24 7.31
C ASP A 172 -8.10 -5.57 6.53
N ASP A 173 -9.27 -6.20 6.35
CA ASP A 173 -9.43 -7.38 5.49
C ASP A 173 -9.09 -7.05 4.04
N TRP A 174 -9.51 -5.88 3.55
CA TRP A 174 -9.20 -5.43 2.20
C TRP A 174 -7.70 -5.13 2.05
N PHE A 175 -7.10 -4.48 3.04
CA PHE A 175 -5.65 -4.26 3.07
C PHE A 175 -4.90 -5.59 2.91
N SER A 176 -5.26 -6.59 3.72
CA SER A 176 -4.60 -7.90 3.73
C SER A 176 -4.64 -8.62 2.39
N GLU A 177 -5.70 -8.40 1.62
CA GLU A 177 -5.94 -9.15 0.38
C GLU A 177 -5.42 -8.44 -0.87
N PHE A 178 -5.48 -7.09 -0.91
CA PHE A 178 -5.28 -6.34 -2.14
C PHE A 178 -4.16 -5.30 -2.09
N VAL A 179 -3.50 -5.10 -0.95
CA VAL A 179 -2.29 -4.29 -0.87
C VAL A 179 -1.08 -5.18 -1.10
N TYR A 180 -0.33 -4.90 -2.14
CA TYR A 180 0.78 -5.74 -2.58
C TYR A 180 2.14 -5.11 -2.37
N GLU A 181 2.21 -3.78 -2.27
CA GLU A 181 3.47 -3.08 -2.06
C GLU A 181 3.29 -1.81 -1.23
N ILE A 182 4.32 -1.47 -0.49
CA ILE A 182 4.45 -0.21 0.24
C ILE A 182 5.85 0.36 0.05
N MET A 183 5.96 1.68 0.17
CA MET A 183 7.24 2.37 0.22
C MET A 183 7.38 3.05 1.57
N ILE A 184 8.45 2.74 2.29
CA ILE A 184 8.75 3.25 3.63
C ILE A 184 10.21 3.66 3.77
N ASP A 185 10.51 4.46 4.79
CA ASP A 185 11.87 4.80 5.16
C ASP A 185 12.61 3.55 5.72
N LYS A 186 13.85 3.34 5.27
CA LYS A 186 14.72 2.24 5.72
C LYS A 186 14.96 2.22 7.22
N LYS A 187 14.84 3.36 7.91
CA LYS A 187 14.99 3.46 9.37
C LYS A 187 14.05 2.51 10.14
N TYR A 188 12.88 2.17 9.56
CA TYR A 188 11.92 1.23 10.18
C TYR A 188 12.31 -0.24 10.04
N LEU A 189 13.40 -0.56 9.31
CA LEU A 189 13.91 -1.92 9.13
C LEU A 189 15.08 -2.27 10.07
N SER A 190 15.55 -1.31 10.87
CA SER A 190 16.68 -1.46 11.79
C SER A 190 16.29 -2.03 13.16
#